data_530e45f35972346da9a4adc6dc3b9a2b
#
_entry.id   530e45f35972346da9a4adc6dc3b9a2b
#
_cell.length_a   1.000
_cell.length_b   1.000
_cell.length_c   1.000
_cell.angle_alpha   90.00
_cell.angle_beta   90.00
_cell.angle_gamma   90.00
#
_symmetry.space_group_name_H-M   'P 1'
#
loop_
_entity.id
_entity.type
_entity.pdbx_description
1 polymer ?
#
loop_
_entity_poly.entity_id
_entity_poly.type
_entity_poly.pdbx_seq_one_letter_code
_entity_poly.pdbx_strand_id
1 'polypeptide(L)'
;MLSLDNAFSDEDVADFARRARRFLKLNDDAPLAITAEPKIDGLSLSLRYEGGVLVSAATRGDGSVGEDVTANARTVDDIPVKLKGKVPDILEVRGEVYMSHADFARLNEGRAEAGLPLFANPRNAAAGSLRQLDPSITKARPLRFFAYAWGECSAVPGDTQTEVVAAIGRMGFPTNPLMERFDSCLLYTSDAADDMQ
;
A
#
# COMPACT_ATOMS: atom_id res chain seq x y z
N MET A 1 -12.09 -4.26 0.39
CA MET A 1 -10.87 -4.49 -0.46
C MET A 1 -10.94 -5.88 -1.08
N LEU A 2 -10.65 -6.02 -2.39
CA LEU A 2 -10.63 -7.30 -3.06
C LEU A 2 -9.30 -8.05 -2.84
N SER A 3 -9.31 -9.37 -2.98
CA SER A 3 -8.09 -10.17 -3.03
C SER A 3 -7.39 -9.99 -4.38
N LEU A 4 -6.07 -10.16 -4.40
CA LEU A 4 -5.29 -10.19 -5.63
C LEU A 4 -5.26 -11.63 -6.15
N ASP A 5 -5.33 -11.79 -7.49
CA ASP A 5 -4.98 -13.04 -8.14
C ASP A 5 -3.46 -13.24 -8.12
N ASN A 6 -3.02 -14.48 -8.27
CA ASN A 6 -1.61 -14.82 -8.36
C ASN A 6 -1.25 -15.17 -9.81
N ALA A 7 -0.05 -14.81 -10.22
CA ALA A 7 0.59 -15.25 -11.46
C ALA A 7 1.94 -15.89 -11.08
N PHE A 8 2.22 -17.08 -11.62
CA PHE A 8 3.43 -17.85 -11.33
C PHE A 8 4.28 -18.09 -12.57
N SER A 9 3.81 -17.63 -13.73
CA SER A 9 4.46 -17.78 -15.02
C SER A 9 4.20 -16.58 -15.93
N ASP A 10 5.01 -16.40 -16.95
CA ASP A 10 4.81 -15.39 -17.99
C ASP A 10 3.47 -15.57 -18.71
N GLU A 11 3.02 -16.82 -18.85
CA GLU A 11 1.72 -17.14 -19.43
C GLU A 11 0.56 -16.63 -18.60
N ASP A 12 0.65 -16.71 -17.26
CA ASP A 12 -0.35 -16.16 -16.34
C ASP A 12 -0.43 -14.63 -16.48
N VAL A 13 0.71 -13.94 -16.66
CA VAL A 13 0.76 -12.49 -16.89
C VAL A 13 0.15 -12.14 -18.25
N ALA A 14 0.45 -12.93 -19.29
CA ALA A 14 -0.15 -12.75 -20.60
C ALA A 14 -1.68 -12.97 -20.57
N ASP A 15 -2.14 -13.97 -19.82
CA ASP A 15 -3.57 -14.23 -19.60
C ASP A 15 -4.26 -13.08 -18.86
N PHE A 16 -3.60 -12.51 -17.85
CA PHE A 16 -4.08 -11.32 -17.17
C PHE A 16 -4.29 -10.16 -18.16
N ALA A 17 -3.29 -9.88 -19.01
CA ALA A 17 -3.40 -8.83 -20.01
C ALA A 17 -4.52 -9.08 -21.05
N ARG A 18 -4.72 -10.34 -21.47
CA ARG A 18 -5.84 -10.73 -22.34
C ARG A 18 -7.19 -10.49 -21.67
N ARG A 19 -7.33 -10.88 -20.39
CA ARG A 19 -8.55 -10.64 -19.61
C ARG A 19 -8.84 -9.15 -19.45
N ALA A 20 -7.80 -8.34 -19.15
CA ALA A 20 -7.92 -6.90 -19.03
C ALA A 20 -8.39 -6.25 -20.35
N ARG A 21 -7.79 -6.60 -21.49
CA ARG A 21 -8.24 -6.12 -22.81
C ARG A 21 -9.70 -6.47 -23.09
N ARG A 22 -10.08 -7.72 -22.84
CA ARG A 22 -11.47 -8.18 -23.01
C ARG A 22 -12.45 -7.40 -22.13
N PHE A 23 -12.10 -7.17 -20.86
CA PHE A 23 -12.91 -6.38 -19.94
C PHE A 23 -13.09 -4.94 -20.43
N LEU A 24 -12.01 -4.34 -20.93
CA LEU A 24 -11.99 -2.97 -21.47
C LEU A 24 -12.55 -2.89 -22.90
N LYS A 25 -12.95 -4.02 -23.51
CA LYS A 25 -13.44 -4.11 -24.89
C LYS A 25 -12.42 -3.59 -25.92
N LEU A 26 -11.15 -3.81 -25.66
CA LEU A 26 -10.05 -3.51 -26.56
C LEU A 26 -9.77 -4.69 -27.50
N ASN A 27 -9.20 -4.40 -28.67
CA ASN A 27 -8.67 -5.44 -29.57
C ASN A 27 -7.47 -6.15 -28.92
N ASP A 28 -7.17 -7.37 -29.36
CA ASP A 28 -6.09 -8.20 -28.78
C ASP A 28 -4.70 -7.55 -28.92
N ASP A 29 -4.45 -6.77 -29.95
CA ASP A 29 -3.20 -6.04 -30.25
C ASP A 29 -3.22 -4.60 -29.72
N ALA A 30 -4.32 -4.14 -29.10
CA ALA A 30 -4.38 -2.78 -28.57
C ALA A 30 -3.31 -2.58 -27.49
N PRO A 31 -2.61 -1.44 -27.48
CA PRO A 31 -1.66 -1.14 -26.43
C PRO A 31 -2.37 -1.10 -25.08
N LEU A 32 -1.81 -1.78 -24.10
CA LEU A 32 -2.29 -1.78 -22.73
C LEU A 32 -1.10 -1.53 -21.81
N ALA A 33 -0.98 -0.29 -21.37
CA ALA A 33 0.02 0.04 -20.34
C ALA A 33 -0.41 -0.52 -19.00
N ILE A 34 0.55 -1.07 -18.27
CA ILE A 34 0.38 -1.60 -16.90
C ILE A 34 1.39 -0.97 -15.97
N THR A 35 1.04 -0.88 -14.69
CA THR A 35 1.98 -0.55 -13.63
C THR A 35 2.35 -1.81 -12.86
N ALA A 36 3.62 -1.94 -12.52
CA ALA A 36 4.13 -2.98 -11.64
C ALA A 36 4.76 -2.33 -10.42
N GLU A 37 4.62 -2.98 -9.28
CA GLU A 37 5.20 -2.53 -8.02
C GLU A 37 5.50 -3.74 -7.12
N PRO A 38 6.57 -3.70 -6.29
CA PRO A 38 6.78 -4.70 -5.26
C PRO A 38 5.58 -4.78 -4.32
N LYS A 39 5.08 -5.99 -4.10
CA LYS A 39 4.04 -6.23 -3.11
C LYS A 39 4.64 -6.16 -1.70
N ILE A 40 4.47 -5.03 -1.05
CA ILE A 40 4.95 -4.84 0.32
C ILE A 40 4.23 -5.80 1.27
N ASP A 41 5.00 -6.46 2.13
CA ASP A 41 4.47 -7.41 3.12
C ASP A 41 4.25 -6.72 4.47
N GLY A 42 3.02 -6.33 4.73
CA GLY A 42 2.61 -5.58 5.91
C GLY A 42 1.13 -5.79 6.25
N LEU A 43 0.48 -4.74 6.71
CA LEU A 43 -0.93 -4.68 7.02
C LEU A 43 -1.62 -3.61 6.18
N SER A 44 -2.58 -4.01 5.36
CA SER A 44 -3.34 -3.07 4.53
C SER A 44 -4.20 -2.14 5.37
N LEU A 45 -4.13 -0.85 5.06
CA LEU A 45 -4.83 0.22 5.74
C LEU A 45 -5.59 1.10 4.75
N SER A 46 -6.81 1.46 5.09
CA SER A 46 -7.62 2.47 4.42
C SER A 46 -7.67 3.72 5.29
N LEU A 47 -7.34 4.86 4.70
CA LEU A 47 -7.26 6.17 5.34
C LEU A 47 -8.27 7.10 4.68
N ARG A 48 -9.28 7.56 5.43
CA ARG A 48 -10.29 8.49 4.93
C ARG A 48 -9.95 9.92 5.34
N TYR A 49 -9.92 10.80 4.36
CA TYR A 49 -9.73 12.24 4.53
C TYR A 49 -10.99 12.99 4.09
N GLU A 50 -11.35 14.01 4.88
CA GLU A 50 -12.41 14.96 4.55
C GLU A 50 -11.86 16.39 4.69
N GLY A 51 -12.01 17.20 3.64
CA GLY A 51 -11.37 18.52 3.57
C GLY A 51 -9.85 18.48 3.78
N GLY A 52 -9.21 17.38 3.39
CA GLY A 52 -7.77 17.15 3.56
C GLY A 52 -7.31 16.78 4.97
N VAL A 53 -8.23 16.51 5.91
CA VAL A 53 -7.90 16.09 7.29
C VAL A 53 -8.24 14.62 7.47
N LEU A 54 -7.36 13.83 8.10
CA LEU A 54 -7.58 12.43 8.42
C LEU A 54 -8.73 12.29 9.43
N VAL A 55 -9.85 11.70 9.02
CA VAL A 55 -11.03 11.48 9.88
C VAL A 55 -11.11 10.05 10.38
N SER A 56 -10.74 9.05 9.58
CA SER A 56 -10.72 7.65 10.02
C SER A 56 -9.64 6.84 9.33
N ALA A 57 -9.17 5.80 10.03
CA ALA A 57 -8.26 4.78 9.50
C ALA A 57 -8.74 3.40 9.93
N ALA A 58 -8.87 2.48 8.98
CA ALA A 58 -9.35 1.13 9.24
C ALA A 58 -8.47 0.07 8.57
N THR A 59 -8.26 -1.04 9.27
CA THR A 59 -7.61 -2.21 8.68
C THR A 59 -8.51 -2.87 7.65
N ARG A 60 -7.94 -3.75 6.81
CA ARG A 60 -8.72 -4.47 5.79
C ARG A 60 -9.83 -5.34 6.39
N GLY A 61 -9.59 -5.94 7.59
CA GLY A 61 -10.49 -6.91 8.19
C GLY A 61 -10.81 -8.08 7.25
N ASP A 62 -12.08 -8.45 7.16
CA ASP A 62 -12.62 -9.45 6.23
C ASP A 62 -12.89 -8.89 4.81
N GLY A 63 -12.59 -7.63 4.57
CA GLY A 63 -12.86 -6.90 3.33
C GLY A 63 -14.09 -5.99 3.40
N SER A 64 -15.02 -6.24 4.30
CA SER A 64 -16.24 -5.46 4.54
C SER A 64 -16.17 -4.68 5.85
N VAL A 65 -15.67 -5.31 6.90
CA VAL A 65 -15.51 -4.70 8.24
C VAL A 65 -14.05 -4.79 8.66
N GLY A 66 -13.45 -3.64 8.99
CA GLY A 66 -12.08 -3.53 9.50
C GLY A 66 -12.08 -2.95 10.91
N GLU A 67 -10.97 -3.13 11.62
CA GLU A 67 -10.76 -2.52 12.93
C GLU A 67 -10.45 -1.03 12.76
N ASP A 68 -11.07 -0.18 13.56
CA ASP A 68 -10.71 1.24 13.64
C ASP A 68 -9.37 1.38 14.37
N VAL A 69 -8.40 1.93 13.66
CA VAL A 69 -7.05 2.21 14.17
C VAL A 69 -6.66 3.67 13.97
N THR A 70 -7.64 4.56 13.92
CA THR A 70 -7.45 5.99 13.61
C THR A 70 -6.46 6.66 14.57
N ALA A 71 -6.60 6.41 15.87
CA ALA A 71 -5.69 6.98 16.86
C ALA A 71 -4.24 6.51 16.68
N ASN A 72 -4.06 5.23 16.33
CA ASN A 72 -2.76 4.61 16.07
C ASN A 72 -2.15 5.13 14.75
N ALA A 73 -2.94 5.17 13.68
CA ALA A 73 -2.51 5.65 12.37
C ALA A 73 -1.98 7.11 12.43
N ARG A 74 -2.60 7.95 13.23
CA ARG A 74 -2.14 9.35 13.46
C ARG A 74 -0.76 9.45 14.10
N THR A 75 -0.23 8.38 14.67
CA THR A 75 1.11 8.34 15.29
C THR A 75 2.20 7.83 14.36
N VAL A 76 1.84 7.33 13.18
CA VAL A 76 2.79 6.86 12.16
C VAL A 76 3.26 8.06 11.33
N ASP A 77 4.55 8.35 11.34
CA ASP A 77 5.14 9.57 10.74
C ASP A 77 4.87 9.68 9.23
N ASP A 78 4.81 8.55 8.53
CA ASP A 78 4.54 8.49 7.08
C ASP A 78 3.05 8.75 6.72
N ILE A 79 2.15 8.83 7.71
CA ILE A 79 0.72 9.09 7.49
C ILE A 79 0.40 10.55 7.83
N PRO A 80 0.20 11.41 6.83
CA PRO A 80 -0.09 12.82 7.08
C PRO A 80 -1.46 12.99 7.75
N VAL A 81 -1.51 13.64 8.91
CA VAL A 81 -2.79 14.00 9.57
C VAL A 81 -3.54 15.05 8.75
N LYS A 82 -2.81 15.89 7.98
CA LYS A 82 -3.36 16.87 7.07
C LYS A 82 -2.63 16.81 5.73
N LEU A 83 -3.38 16.68 4.66
CA LEU A 83 -2.88 16.64 3.30
C LEU A 83 -2.37 18.01 2.83
N LYS A 84 -1.42 18.00 1.90
CA LYS A 84 -0.81 19.20 1.32
C LYS A 84 -1.39 19.50 -0.06
N GLY A 85 -1.38 20.78 -0.44
CA GLY A 85 -1.76 21.24 -1.77
C GLY A 85 -3.27 21.24 -2.04
N LYS A 86 -3.64 21.05 -3.33
CA LYS A 86 -5.04 20.92 -3.73
C LYS A 86 -5.50 19.48 -3.48
N VAL A 87 -6.49 19.33 -2.64
CA VAL A 87 -7.01 18.02 -2.21
C VAL A 87 -8.48 17.89 -2.56
N PRO A 88 -8.99 16.68 -2.86
CA PRO A 88 -10.41 16.40 -2.96
C PRO A 88 -11.14 16.64 -1.62
N ASP A 89 -12.44 16.93 -1.66
CA ASP A 89 -13.26 17.08 -0.45
C ASP A 89 -13.32 15.76 0.33
N ILE A 90 -13.42 14.64 -0.40
CA ILE A 90 -13.34 13.28 0.14
C ILE A 90 -12.23 12.54 -0.60
N LEU A 91 -11.33 11.91 0.14
CA LEU A 91 -10.30 11.03 -0.40
C LEU A 91 -10.07 9.86 0.55
N GLU A 92 -10.26 8.65 0.05
CA GLU A 92 -9.80 7.42 0.70
C GLU A 92 -8.47 7.00 0.07
N VAL A 93 -7.40 6.99 0.85
CA VAL A 93 -6.09 6.48 0.44
C VAL A 93 -5.90 5.08 0.99
N ARG A 94 -5.47 4.16 0.14
CA ARG A 94 -5.13 2.78 0.50
C ARG A 94 -3.64 2.57 0.41
N GLY A 95 -3.11 1.87 1.41
CA GLY A 95 -1.69 1.62 1.50
C GLY A 95 -1.37 0.44 2.41
N GLU A 96 -0.09 0.22 2.61
CA GLU A 96 0.43 -0.85 3.48
C GLU A 96 1.25 -0.23 4.61
N VAL A 97 0.88 -0.56 5.85
CA VAL A 97 1.74 -0.31 7.01
C VAL A 97 2.71 -1.48 7.13
N TYR A 98 3.99 -1.19 7.18
CA TYR A 98 5.04 -2.19 7.21
C TYR A 98 6.16 -1.84 8.18
N MET A 99 7.04 -2.79 8.42
CA MET A 99 8.28 -2.60 9.19
C MET A 99 9.45 -3.08 8.34
N SER A 100 10.53 -2.28 8.26
CA SER A 100 11.72 -2.69 7.54
C SER A 100 12.39 -3.89 8.23
N HIS A 101 13.14 -4.71 7.47
CA HIS A 101 13.87 -5.84 8.03
C HIS A 101 14.85 -5.42 9.14
N ALA A 102 15.52 -4.28 8.97
CA ALA A 102 16.45 -3.74 9.97
C ALA A 102 15.72 -3.32 11.25
N ASP A 103 14.57 -2.67 11.14
CA ASP A 103 13.76 -2.26 12.28
C ASP A 103 13.15 -3.47 13.01
N PHE A 104 12.73 -4.48 12.25
CA PHE A 104 12.22 -5.74 12.80
C PHE A 104 13.29 -6.47 13.60
N ALA A 105 14.53 -6.56 13.08
CA ALA A 105 15.64 -7.18 13.80
C ALA A 105 15.90 -6.47 15.14
N ARG A 106 16.04 -5.13 15.13
CA ARG A 106 16.23 -4.32 16.35
C ARG A 106 15.08 -4.47 17.34
N LEU A 107 13.85 -4.51 16.85
CA LEU A 107 12.68 -4.72 17.71
C LEU A 107 12.74 -6.07 18.43
N ASN A 108 13.09 -7.14 17.71
CA ASN A 108 13.18 -8.48 18.28
C ASN A 108 14.38 -8.63 19.22
N GLU A 109 15.52 -7.99 18.96
CA GLU A 109 16.65 -7.92 19.88
C GLU A 109 16.22 -7.33 21.23
N GLY A 110 15.61 -6.14 21.23
CA GLY A 110 15.13 -5.54 22.48
C GLY A 110 14.04 -6.35 23.18
N ARG A 111 13.22 -7.12 22.45
CA ARG A 111 12.24 -8.05 23.05
C ARG A 111 12.94 -9.25 23.70
N ALA A 112 13.97 -9.81 23.06
CA ALA A 112 14.78 -10.89 23.61
C ALA A 112 15.47 -10.47 24.93
N GLU A 113 16.08 -9.29 24.95
CA GLU A 113 16.69 -8.72 26.16
C GLU A 113 15.68 -8.52 27.30
N ALA A 114 14.45 -8.14 26.95
CA ALA A 114 13.36 -7.98 27.91
C ALA A 114 12.65 -9.31 28.30
N GLY A 115 13.06 -10.45 27.76
CA GLY A 115 12.42 -11.75 27.99
C GLY A 115 11.01 -11.87 27.41
N LEU A 116 10.67 -11.06 26.39
CA LEU A 116 9.37 -11.05 25.75
C LEU A 116 9.33 -11.98 24.53
N PRO A 117 8.16 -12.54 24.18
CA PRO A 117 8.01 -13.35 22.97
C PRO A 117 8.41 -12.56 21.71
N LEU A 118 9.16 -13.19 20.80
CA LEU A 118 9.57 -12.58 19.55
C LEU A 118 8.43 -12.57 18.52
N PHE A 119 8.42 -11.57 17.64
CA PHE A 119 7.58 -11.60 16.46
C PHE A 119 8.14 -12.57 15.42
N ALA A 120 7.27 -13.33 14.76
CA ALA A 120 7.66 -14.35 13.79
C ALA A 120 8.21 -13.76 12.48
N ASN A 121 7.68 -12.60 12.07
CA ASN A 121 8.05 -11.92 10.82
C ASN A 121 7.71 -10.42 10.89
N PRO A 122 8.24 -9.60 9.96
CA PRO A 122 7.97 -8.15 9.89
C PRO A 122 6.48 -7.80 9.78
N ARG A 123 5.69 -8.59 9.03
CA ARG A 123 4.25 -8.41 8.89
C ARG A 123 3.52 -8.53 10.22
N ASN A 124 3.82 -9.58 10.99
CA ASN A 124 3.22 -9.77 12.31
C ASN A 124 3.66 -8.68 13.30
N ALA A 125 4.90 -8.23 13.20
CA ALA A 125 5.41 -7.12 14.01
C ALA A 125 4.67 -5.80 13.67
N ALA A 126 4.47 -5.50 12.40
CA ALA A 126 3.73 -4.32 11.96
C ALA A 126 2.26 -4.39 12.42
N ALA A 127 1.58 -5.52 12.17
CA ALA A 127 0.18 -5.71 12.55
C ALA A 127 -0.01 -5.62 14.07
N GLY A 128 0.83 -6.29 14.85
CA GLY A 128 0.80 -6.24 16.31
C GLY A 128 1.15 -4.87 16.88
N SER A 129 1.99 -4.09 16.20
CA SER A 129 2.37 -2.74 16.60
C SER A 129 1.28 -1.70 16.27
N LEU A 130 0.54 -1.87 15.17
CA LEU A 130 -0.53 -0.95 14.79
C LEU A 130 -1.82 -1.16 15.62
N ARG A 131 -2.14 -2.41 15.97
CA ARG A 131 -3.37 -2.77 16.69
C ARG A 131 -3.20 -2.71 18.21
N GLN A 132 -2.64 -1.64 18.72
CA GLN A 132 -2.48 -1.43 20.16
C GLN A 132 -3.67 -0.62 20.71
N LEU A 133 -4.15 -0.96 21.90
CA LEU A 133 -5.18 -0.18 22.59
C LEU A 133 -4.66 1.20 22.98
N ASP A 134 -3.38 1.29 23.34
CA ASP A 134 -2.71 2.54 23.63
C ASP A 134 -1.87 2.99 22.41
N PRO A 135 -2.25 4.09 21.73
CA PRO A 135 -1.52 4.62 20.59
C PRO A 135 -0.07 5.04 20.89
N SER A 136 0.28 5.27 22.16
CA SER A 136 1.66 5.59 22.55
C SER A 136 2.62 4.43 22.28
N ILE A 137 2.12 3.20 22.40
CA ILE A 137 2.90 2.00 22.05
C ILE A 137 3.14 1.96 20.54
N THR A 138 2.13 2.25 19.73
CA THR A 138 2.28 2.35 18.25
C THR A 138 3.30 3.43 17.88
N LYS A 139 3.23 4.59 18.51
CA LYS A 139 4.16 5.71 18.29
C LYS A 139 5.62 5.33 18.55
N ALA A 140 5.86 4.46 19.52
CA ALA A 140 7.21 3.97 19.86
C ALA A 140 7.72 2.89 18.90
N ARG A 141 6.92 2.45 17.91
CA ARG A 141 7.29 1.43 16.93
C ARG A 141 7.74 2.07 15.62
N PRO A 142 8.78 1.53 14.97
CA PRO A 142 9.31 2.05 13.71
C PRO A 142 8.42 1.60 12.53
N LEU A 143 7.14 1.98 12.56
CA LEU A 143 6.19 1.69 11.49
C LEU A 143 6.39 2.67 10.34
N ARG A 144 6.26 2.14 9.14
CA ARG A 144 6.31 2.83 7.87
C ARG A 144 5.02 2.63 7.10
N PHE A 145 4.76 3.50 6.11
CA PHE A 145 3.59 3.41 5.26
C PHE A 145 3.94 3.71 3.80
N PHE A 146 3.40 2.92 2.87
CA PHE A 146 3.35 3.25 1.44
C PHE A 146 1.91 3.33 0.96
N ALA A 147 1.55 4.45 0.33
CA ALA A 147 0.30 4.58 -0.40
C ALA A 147 0.45 3.96 -1.80
N TYR A 148 -0.52 3.11 -2.21
CA TYR A 148 -0.50 2.45 -3.52
C TYR A 148 -1.78 2.63 -4.33
N ALA A 149 -2.90 2.99 -3.70
CA ALA A 149 -4.18 3.14 -4.39
C ALA A 149 -5.10 4.11 -3.65
N TRP A 150 -6.26 4.35 -4.24
CA TRP A 150 -7.36 5.10 -3.63
C TRP A 150 -8.65 4.27 -3.65
N GLY A 151 -9.61 4.68 -2.83
CA GLY A 151 -10.97 4.18 -2.78
C GLY A 151 -11.96 5.27 -3.19
N GLU A 152 -12.85 5.65 -2.26
CA GLU A 152 -13.79 6.75 -2.48
C GLU A 152 -13.03 8.06 -2.69
N CYS A 153 -13.37 8.78 -3.76
CA CYS A 153 -12.76 10.06 -4.08
C CYS A 153 -13.78 11.00 -4.75
N SER A 154 -13.95 12.20 -4.21
CA SER A 154 -14.90 13.18 -4.77
C SER A 154 -14.42 13.77 -6.11
N ALA A 155 -13.10 13.79 -6.35
CA ALA A 155 -12.47 14.22 -7.59
C ALA A 155 -11.14 13.51 -7.78
N VAL A 156 -11.09 12.50 -8.64
CA VAL A 156 -9.88 11.71 -8.88
C VAL A 156 -8.80 12.63 -9.47
N PRO A 157 -7.58 12.68 -8.87
CA PRO A 157 -6.56 13.66 -9.21
C PRO A 157 -5.67 13.27 -10.40
N GLY A 158 -6.12 12.41 -11.29
CA GLY A 158 -5.41 11.97 -12.50
C GLY A 158 -6.23 10.99 -13.32
N ASP A 159 -5.85 10.78 -14.57
CA ASP A 159 -6.51 9.89 -15.51
C ASP A 159 -5.91 8.49 -15.53
N THR A 160 -4.72 8.32 -14.98
CA THR A 160 -4.00 7.06 -14.93
C THR A 160 -3.57 6.71 -13.50
N GLN A 161 -3.33 5.42 -13.24
CA GLN A 161 -2.80 4.94 -11.94
C GLN A 161 -1.53 5.71 -11.53
N THR A 162 -0.58 5.87 -12.45
CA THR A 162 0.68 6.58 -12.21
C THR A 162 0.44 8.03 -11.79
N GLU A 163 -0.46 8.74 -12.48
CA GLU A 163 -0.78 10.13 -12.16
C GLU A 163 -1.45 10.28 -10.80
N VAL A 164 -2.37 9.38 -10.47
CA VAL A 164 -3.05 9.38 -9.17
C VAL A 164 -2.06 9.09 -8.04
N VAL A 165 -1.21 8.07 -8.17
CA VAL A 165 -0.19 7.77 -7.15
C VAL A 165 0.80 8.92 -7.00
N ALA A 166 1.22 9.56 -8.10
CA ALA A 166 2.05 10.76 -8.05
C ALA A 166 1.34 11.94 -7.36
N ALA A 167 0.02 12.10 -7.58
CA ALA A 167 -0.77 13.11 -6.89
C ALA A 167 -0.86 12.84 -5.38
N ILE A 168 -1.09 11.59 -4.98
CA ILE A 168 -1.09 11.15 -3.58
C ILE A 168 0.28 11.45 -2.94
N GLY A 169 1.38 11.19 -3.65
CA GLY A 169 2.73 11.56 -3.23
C GLY A 169 2.89 13.06 -2.97
N ARG A 170 2.38 13.92 -3.88
CA ARG A 170 2.39 15.38 -3.69
C ARG A 170 1.53 15.85 -2.51
N MET A 171 0.51 15.09 -2.12
CA MET A 171 -0.32 15.36 -0.95
C MET A 171 0.39 15.01 0.37
N GLY A 172 1.56 14.36 0.32
CA GLY A 172 2.43 14.13 1.47
C GLY A 172 2.62 12.69 1.88
N PHE A 173 2.12 11.73 1.11
CA PHE A 173 2.35 10.31 1.37
C PHE A 173 3.65 9.81 0.74
N PRO A 174 4.39 8.94 1.41
CA PRO A 174 5.35 8.09 0.74
C PRO A 174 4.64 7.15 -0.25
N THR A 175 5.20 7.03 -1.45
CA THR A 175 4.79 6.05 -2.47
C THR A 175 5.98 5.15 -2.79
N ASN A 176 5.73 3.95 -3.29
CA ASN A 176 6.81 3.02 -3.59
C ASN A 176 7.66 3.55 -4.76
N PRO A 177 8.95 3.84 -4.55
CA PRO A 177 9.83 4.35 -5.61
C PRO A 177 10.13 3.32 -6.71
N LEU A 178 9.87 2.03 -6.45
CA LEU A 178 10.02 0.92 -7.41
C LEU A 178 8.73 0.65 -8.20
N MET A 179 7.73 1.53 -8.11
CA MET A 179 6.57 1.45 -8.96
C MET A 179 6.94 1.94 -10.36
N GLU A 180 6.83 1.07 -11.35
CA GLU A 180 7.15 1.37 -12.74
C GLU A 180 5.95 1.17 -13.66
N ARG A 181 5.93 1.93 -14.78
CA ARG A 181 4.93 1.81 -15.83
C ARG A 181 5.57 1.17 -17.06
N PHE A 182 4.94 0.12 -17.56
CA PHE A 182 5.32 -0.60 -18.76
C PHE A 182 4.24 -0.42 -19.83
N ASP A 183 4.66 -0.20 -21.07
CA ASP A 183 3.73 -0.05 -22.21
C ASP A 183 3.14 -1.38 -22.69
N SER A 184 3.71 -2.50 -22.25
CA SER A 184 3.17 -3.85 -22.47
C SER A 184 3.58 -4.80 -21.35
N CYS A 185 2.83 -5.91 -21.19
CA CYS A 185 3.17 -6.94 -20.20
C CYS A 185 4.48 -7.69 -20.55
N LEU A 186 4.91 -7.71 -21.82
CA LEU A 186 6.15 -8.37 -22.23
C LEU A 186 7.40 -7.65 -21.72
N LEU A 187 7.36 -6.31 -21.63
CA LEU A 187 8.48 -5.54 -21.07
C LEU A 187 8.62 -5.78 -19.55
N TYR A 188 7.50 -5.92 -18.84
CA TYR A 188 7.52 -6.25 -17.43
C TYR A 188 8.21 -7.59 -17.14
N THR A 189 7.93 -8.64 -17.93
CA THR A 189 8.49 -9.98 -17.69
C THR A 189 9.98 -10.05 -18.00
N SER A 190 10.51 -9.22 -18.91
CA SER A 190 11.94 -9.18 -19.23
C SER A 190 12.76 -8.43 -18.16
N ASP A 191 12.27 -7.32 -17.64
CA ASP A 191 13.01 -6.49 -16.67
C ASP A 191 12.95 -7.08 -15.25
N ALA A 192 11.81 -7.67 -14.86
CA ALA A 192 11.67 -8.31 -13.54
C ALA A 192 12.59 -9.53 -13.35
N ALA A 193 13.05 -10.17 -14.43
CA ALA A 193 13.99 -11.29 -14.36
C ALA A 193 15.42 -10.84 -14.03
N ASP A 194 15.80 -9.61 -14.39
CA ASP A 194 17.15 -9.07 -14.16
C ASP A 194 17.33 -8.52 -12.74
N ASP A 195 16.25 -8.00 -12.12
CA ASP A 195 16.29 -7.44 -10.75
C ASP A 195 16.17 -8.49 -9.61
N MET A 196 15.89 -9.76 -9.94
CA MET A 196 15.74 -10.85 -8.96
C MET A 196 16.99 -11.74 -8.85
N GLN A 197 18.13 -11.38 -9.45
CA GLN A 197 19.44 -12.00 -9.24
C GLN A 197 20.26 -11.12 -8.27
#